data_859a6ffa7e36e975e279bb57d4f5eb6e
#
_entry.id   859a6ffa7e36e975e279bb57d4f5eb6e
#
_cell.length_a   1.000
_cell.length_b   1.000
_cell.length_c   1.000
_cell.angle_alpha   90.00
_cell.angle_beta   90.00
_cell.angle_gamma   90.00
#
_symmetry.space_group_name_H-M   'P 1'
#
loop_
_entity.id
_entity.type
_entity.pdbx_description
1 polymer ?
#
loop_
_entity_poly.entity_id
_entity_poly.type
_entity_poly.pdbx_seq_one_letter_code
_entity_poly.pdbx_strand_id
1 'polypeptide(L)'
;MVRGQVHVDRSQPVVRAHQFEFLVPGEVTQVDKPELPEFQNEANQSTRLKLLKIRIREIDLIENIAVSAITRCIDGDERINKFVQGICREIDYPLIPPTVSGLSSDYYQIYPKFNLLCVPLLECDFMLHLPDLYHELAHPLFWAEHDDRLKPFQEEAKTFYDIVSAHFDRVILEDQRIHQGGSSHAYEAWKTNWFRWRIEFFCDIFGICTAGPAYGWAHLHLSMKRGGNPFEIPVHAKSTHPNDEARMQVILHVLDLMKLNDHKRAIAERWETLQLIHKREKDQVYKLAYPPEILEQCAIHGLRAVVGINCTIAPHQQGTIFKALNEAWDLFWNDYNSFFEWEQRKMTELQRMFTR
;
A
#
# COMPACT_ATOMS: atom_id res chain seq x y z
N MET A 1 28.53 -13.63 -46.59
CA MET A 1 28.64 -14.65 -45.55
C MET A 1 29.82 -14.29 -44.66
N VAL A 2 29.59 -13.70 -43.52
CA VAL A 2 30.58 -13.54 -42.47
C VAL A 2 29.85 -13.88 -41.16
N ARG A 3 30.22 -15.02 -40.58
CA ARG A 3 29.74 -15.46 -39.26
C ARG A 3 30.56 -14.72 -38.20
N GLY A 4 29.92 -13.76 -37.49
CA GLY A 4 30.50 -13.20 -36.27
C GLY A 4 30.19 -14.11 -35.11
N GLN A 5 31.20 -14.67 -34.49
CA GLN A 5 31.10 -15.32 -33.18
C GLN A 5 30.96 -14.24 -32.11
N VAL A 6 29.84 -14.30 -31.36
CA VAL A 6 29.66 -13.48 -30.14
C VAL A 6 30.41 -14.19 -29.02
N HIS A 7 31.49 -13.59 -28.56
CA HIS A 7 32.16 -13.96 -27.31
C HIS A 7 31.32 -13.50 -26.13
N VAL A 8 30.72 -14.43 -25.41
CA VAL A 8 30.09 -14.17 -24.12
C VAL A 8 31.16 -14.13 -23.06
N ASP A 9 31.43 -12.95 -22.54
CA ASP A 9 32.31 -12.76 -21.39
C ASP A 9 31.62 -13.29 -20.12
N ARG A 10 32.18 -14.33 -19.51
CA ARG A 10 31.69 -15.04 -18.32
C ARG A 10 32.23 -14.47 -17.00
N SER A 11 32.70 -13.24 -16.97
CA SER A 11 33.32 -12.62 -15.78
C SER A 11 32.38 -11.66 -14.99
N GLN A 12 31.09 -11.80 -15.11
CA GLN A 12 30.19 -11.07 -14.20
C GLN A 12 30.04 -11.82 -12.86
N PRO A 13 30.10 -11.09 -11.72
CA PRO A 13 30.02 -11.73 -10.41
C PRO A 13 28.62 -12.33 -10.23
N VAL A 14 28.59 -13.63 -9.99
CA VAL A 14 27.40 -14.34 -9.50
C VAL A 14 26.94 -13.62 -8.24
N VAL A 15 25.84 -12.92 -8.30
CA VAL A 15 25.13 -12.38 -7.14
C VAL A 15 24.85 -13.58 -6.24
N ARG A 16 25.57 -13.66 -5.12
CA ARG A 16 25.49 -14.78 -4.20
C ARG A 16 24.07 -14.86 -3.64
N ALA A 17 23.48 -16.03 -3.72
CA ALA A 17 22.17 -16.42 -3.21
C ALA A 17 22.00 -16.28 -1.68
N HIS A 18 22.83 -15.49 -0.99
CA HIS A 18 22.76 -15.32 0.46
C HIS A 18 21.60 -14.44 0.96
N GLN A 19 20.86 -13.79 0.08
CA GLN A 19 19.69 -12.97 0.48
C GLN A 19 18.38 -13.76 0.58
N PHE A 20 18.37 -15.03 0.17
CA PHE A 20 17.14 -15.84 0.16
C PHE A 20 16.98 -16.79 1.35
N GLU A 21 17.96 -16.90 2.25
CA GLU A 21 17.87 -17.81 3.41
C GLU A 21 16.84 -17.41 4.47
N PHE A 22 16.26 -16.21 4.39
CA PHE A 22 15.26 -15.74 5.36
C PHE A 22 13.80 -15.93 4.93
N LEU A 23 13.54 -16.58 3.79
CA LEU A 23 12.20 -16.65 3.22
C LEU A 23 11.43 -17.95 3.46
N VAL A 24 12.03 -18.93 4.15
CA VAL A 24 11.34 -20.20 4.44
C VAL A 24 11.50 -20.56 5.91
N PRO A 25 10.53 -20.26 6.78
CA PRO A 25 10.44 -20.94 8.06
C PRO A 25 9.91 -22.36 7.79
N GLY A 26 10.79 -23.32 7.77
CA GLY A 26 10.46 -24.74 7.62
C GLY A 26 11.35 -25.42 6.59
N GLU A 27 12.14 -26.34 7.06
CA GLU A 27 12.98 -27.22 6.26
C GLU A 27 12.25 -27.75 5.02
N VAL A 28 12.83 -27.52 3.84
CA VAL A 28 12.51 -28.32 2.66
C VAL A 28 13.05 -29.72 2.92
N THR A 29 12.37 -30.48 3.75
CA THR A 29 12.60 -31.91 3.87
C THR A 29 12.10 -32.56 2.60
N GLN A 30 12.93 -33.42 2.03
CA GLN A 30 12.72 -34.26 0.87
C GLN A 30 11.24 -34.61 0.64
N VAL A 31 10.76 -34.22 -0.56
CA VAL A 31 9.44 -34.63 -1.06
C VAL A 31 9.53 -36.12 -1.45
N ASP A 32 9.57 -36.98 -0.46
CA ASP A 32 9.29 -38.39 -0.63
C ASP A 32 7.91 -38.69 -0.02
N LYS A 33 6.93 -38.76 -0.91
CA LYS A 33 5.52 -39.19 -0.81
C LYS A 33 4.48 -38.05 -0.66
N PRO A 34 3.36 -38.18 -1.41
CA PRO A 34 2.28 -37.18 -1.48
C PRO A 34 1.31 -37.30 -0.30
N GLU A 35 1.79 -37.46 0.90
CA GLU A 35 0.96 -37.54 2.10
C GLU A 35 1.30 -36.37 3.03
N LEU A 36 0.88 -35.16 2.62
CA LEU A 36 0.83 -34.05 3.56
C LEU A 36 -0.11 -34.46 4.70
N PRO A 37 0.34 -34.46 5.97
CA PRO A 37 -0.46 -34.88 7.13
C PRO A 37 -1.82 -34.17 7.22
N GLU A 38 -1.89 -32.96 6.72
CA GLU A 38 -3.08 -32.13 6.62
C GLU A 38 -4.19 -32.76 5.75
N PHE A 39 -3.83 -33.59 4.75
CA PHE A 39 -4.78 -34.27 3.88
C PHE A 39 -5.24 -35.63 4.41
N GLN A 40 -4.46 -36.27 5.29
CA GLN A 40 -4.78 -37.60 5.81
C GLN A 40 -5.90 -37.55 6.85
N ASN A 41 -5.99 -36.51 7.64
CA ASN A 41 -6.92 -36.39 8.76
C ASN A 41 -8.28 -35.77 8.38
N GLU A 42 -8.43 -35.24 7.15
CA GLU A 42 -9.68 -34.64 6.73
C GLU A 42 -10.63 -35.65 6.13
N ALA A 43 -11.66 -36.06 6.90
CA ALA A 43 -12.74 -36.92 6.43
C ALA A 43 -13.63 -36.20 5.39
N ASN A 44 -13.64 -34.86 5.35
CA ASN A 44 -14.51 -34.07 4.49
C ASN A 44 -13.84 -33.75 3.15
N GLN A 45 -14.37 -34.32 2.05
CA GLN A 45 -13.88 -34.12 0.69
C GLN A 45 -13.89 -32.62 0.26
N SER A 46 -14.84 -31.83 0.77
CA SER A 46 -14.94 -30.39 0.49
C SER A 46 -13.74 -29.61 1.09
N THR A 47 -13.32 -29.97 2.30
CA THR A 47 -12.17 -29.33 2.97
C THR A 47 -10.87 -29.69 2.27
N ARG A 48 -10.70 -30.97 1.86
CA ARG A 48 -9.56 -31.40 1.03
C ARG A 48 -9.46 -30.60 -0.26
N LEU A 49 -10.57 -30.37 -0.95
CA LEU A 49 -10.60 -29.60 -2.18
C LEU A 49 -10.27 -28.12 -1.94
N LYS A 50 -10.72 -27.55 -0.82
CA LYS A 50 -10.37 -26.17 -0.44
C LYS A 50 -8.86 -26.04 -0.17
N LEU A 51 -8.29 -26.96 0.60
CA LEU A 51 -6.84 -26.98 0.87
C LEU A 51 -6.02 -27.14 -0.41
N LEU A 52 -6.42 -28.07 -1.29
CA LEU A 52 -5.76 -28.24 -2.59
C LEU A 52 -5.79 -26.96 -3.41
N LYS A 53 -6.93 -26.25 -3.49
CA LYS A 53 -7.05 -24.96 -4.19
C LYS A 53 -6.14 -23.88 -3.57
N ILE A 54 -5.99 -23.89 -2.26
CA ILE A 54 -5.08 -22.95 -1.58
C ILE A 54 -3.63 -23.25 -2.00
N ARG A 55 -3.20 -24.52 -1.97
CA ARG A 55 -1.84 -24.90 -2.37
C ARG A 55 -1.54 -24.64 -3.85
N ILE A 56 -2.50 -24.92 -4.73
CA ILE A 56 -2.36 -24.57 -6.15
C ILE A 56 -2.14 -23.07 -6.31
N ARG A 57 -2.93 -22.22 -5.65
CA ARG A 57 -2.76 -20.76 -5.70
C ARG A 57 -1.42 -20.30 -5.15
N GLU A 58 -0.90 -20.95 -4.11
CA GLU A 58 0.43 -20.65 -3.57
C GLU A 58 1.53 -21.00 -4.58
N ILE A 59 1.43 -22.13 -5.26
CA ILE A 59 2.36 -22.54 -6.33
C ILE A 59 2.27 -21.55 -7.50
N ASP A 60 1.06 -21.24 -7.97
CA ASP A 60 0.83 -20.28 -9.04
C ASP A 60 1.45 -18.91 -8.70
N LEU A 61 1.33 -18.48 -7.44
CA LEU A 61 1.91 -17.21 -6.98
C LEU A 61 3.44 -17.27 -7.00
N ILE A 62 4.05 -18.37 -6.56
CA ILE A 62 5.51 -18.55 -6.61
C ILE A 62 6.01 -18.53 -8.06
N GLU A 63 5.37 -19.28 -8.95
CA GLU A 63 5.78 -19.39 -10.35
C GLU A 63 5.59 -18.07 -11.11
N ASN A 64 4.39 -17.49 -11.00
CA ASN A 64 4.03 -16.31 -11.79
C ASN A 64 4.64 -15.01 -11.25
N ILE A 65 4.95 -14.94 -9.96
CA ILE A 65 5.48 -13.72 -9.35
C ILE A 65 6.94 -13.87 -8.96
N ALA A 66 7.27 -14.78 -8.01
CA ALA A 66 8.64 -14.85 -7.48
C ALA A 66 9.65 -15.33 -8.53
N VAL A 67 9.35 -16.42 -9.24
CA VAL A 67 10.24 -16.94 -10.30
C VAL A 67 10.33 -15.96 -11.47
N SER A 68 9.21 -15.36 -11.86
CA SER A 68 9.18 -14.35 -12.93
C SER A 68 10.00 -13.11 -12.57
N ALA A 69 9.96 -12.64 -11.32
CA ALA A 69 10.78 -11.51 -10.85
C ALA A 69 12.28 -11.81 -10.93
N ILE A 70 12.69 -13.03 -10.54
CA ILE A 70 14.10 -13.46 -10.57
C ILE A 70 14.59 -13.61 -12.02
N THR A 71 13.75 -14.12 -12.92
CA THR A 71 14.15 -14.43 -14.31
C THR A 71 14.07 -13.24 -15.25
N ARG A 72 13.36 -12.17 -14.88
CA ARG A 72 13.12 -10.97 -15.71
C ARG A 72 13.85 -9.72 -15.22
N CYS A 73 14.86 -9.84 -14.40
CA CYS A 73 15.61 -8.67 -13.94
C CYS A 73 16.12 -7.85 -15.14
N ILE A 74 15.68 -6.61 -15.24
CA ILE A 74 16.06 -5.65 -16.28
C ILE A 74 16.71 -4.41 -15.66
N ASP A 75 17.43 -3.62 -16.47
CA ASP A 75 18.12 -2.40 -16.00
C ASP A 75 17.15 -1.41 -15.31
N GLY A 76 15.87 -1.39 -15.74
CA GLY A 76 14.82 -0.61 -15.10
C GLY A 76 14.56 -1.03 -13.65
N ASP A 77 14.59 -2.32 -13.36
CA ASP A 77 14.39 -2.85 -12.01
C ASP A 77 15.51 -2.42 -11.07
N GLU A 78 16.76 -2.37 -11.54
CA GLU A 78 17.88 -1.89 -10.71
C GLU A 78 17.71 -0.44 -10.31
N ARG A 79 17.25 0.41 -11.21
CA ARG A 79 17.02 1.84 -10.95
C ARG A 79 15.95 2.05 -9.88
N ILE A 80 14.79 1.41 -10.06
CA ILE A 80 13.69 1.55 -9.10
C ILE A 80 14.01 0.89 -7.76
N ASN A 81 14.77 -0.21 -7.72
CA ASN A 81 15.28 -0.81 -6.49
C ASN A 81 16.12 0.19 -5.69
N LYS A 82 17.07 0.87 -6.34
CA LYS A 82 17.88 1.90 -5.69
C LYS A 82 17.06 3.07 -5.19
N PHE A 83 16.04 3.46 -5.96
CA PHE A 83 15.11 4.52 -5.57
C PHE A 83 14.31 4.14 -4.31
N VAL A 84 13.72 2.94 -4.27
CA VAL A 84 12.98 2.43 -3.09
C VAL A 84 13.90 2.29 -1.89
N GLN A 85 15.15 1.83 -2.07
CA GLN A 85 16.14 1.82 -1.00
C GLN A 85 16.48 3.24 -0.51
N GLY A 86 16.49 4.22 -1.42
CA GLY A 86 16.63 5.63 -1.09
C GLY A 86 15.47 6.14 -0.22
N ILE A 87 14.23 5.88 -0.63
CA ILE A 87 13.03 6.17 0.15
C ILE A 87 13.17 5.57 1.55
N CYS A 88 13.42 4.25 1.64
CA CYS A 88 13.50 3.55 2.91
C CYS A 88 14.56 4.15 3.86
N ARG A 89 15.69 4.60 3.32
CA ARG A 89 16.72 5.31 4.11
C ARG A 89 16.26 6.69 4.57
N GLU A 90 15.59 7.45 3.69
CA GLU A 90 15.12 8.80 4.05
C GLU A 90 14.05 8.78 5.14
N ILE A 91 13.20 7.74 5.18
CA ILE A 91 12.11 7.63 6.15
C ILE A 91 12.47 6.80 7.39
N ASP A 92 13.71 6.31 7.52
CA ASP A 92 14.11 5.37 8.56
C ASP A 92 13.19 4.13 8.61
N TYR A 93 12.94 3.53 7.43
CA TYR A 93 12.04 2.40 7.29
C TYR A 93 12.50 1.21 8.16
N PRO A 94 11.64 0.65 9.02
CA PRO A 94 12.07 -0.28 10.07
C PRO A 94 12.39 -1.69 9.56
N LEU A 95 11.94 -2.05 8.36
CA LEU A 95 12.17 -3.37 7.76
C LEU A 95 13.25 -3.34 6.67
N ILE A 96 13.60 -4.52 6.18
CA ILE A 96 14.46 -4.65 5.00
C ILE A 96 13.67 -4.11 3.79
N PRO A 97 14.25 -3.17 3.01
CA PRO A 97 13.59 -2.66 1.80
C PRO A 97 13.19 -3.80 0.87
N PRO A 98 12.00 -3.77 0.27
CA PRO A 98 11.58 -4.79 -0.67
C PRO A 98 12.43 -4.75 -1.95
N THR A 99 12.60 -5.91 -2.58
CA THR A 99 13.09 -5.98 -3.95
C THR A 99 11.98 -5.52 -4.89
N VAL A 100 12.31 -4.74 -5.91
CA VAL A 100 11.35 -4.24 -6.88
C VAL A 100 11.49 -4.94 -8.21
N SER A 101 10.36 -5.23 -8.86
CA SER A 101 10.33 -5.78 -10.22
C SER A 101 9.22 -5.14 -11.05
N GLY A 102 9.51 -4.84 -12.31
CA GLY A 102 8.56 -4.28 -13.29
C GLY A 102 7.56 -5.30 -13.82
N LEU A 103 6.91 -6.07 -12.95
CA LEU A 103 6.00 -7.16 -13.31
C LEU A 103 4.51 -6.80 -13.23
N SER A 104 4.15 -5.67 -12.64
CA SER A 104 2.74 -5.31 -12.52
C SER A 104 2.18 -4.84 -13.86
N SER A 105 0.98 -5.33 -14.21
CA SER A 105 0.23 -4.89 -15.38
C SER A 105 -0.65 -3.66 -15.09
N ASP A 106 -1.08 -3.51 -13.86
CA ASP A 106 -2.16 -2.56 -13.52
C ASP A 106 -1.70 -1.43 -12.61
N TYR A 107 -1.15 -1.77 -11.43
CA TYR A 107 -0.78 -0.81 -10.41
C TYR A 107 0.33 -1.34 -9.50
N TYR A 108 0.81 -0.52 -8.56
CA TYR A 108 1.77 -0.96 -7.55
C TYR A 108 1.15 -2.07 -6.70
N GLN A 109 1.94 -3.09 -6.37
CA GLN A 109 1.49 -4.19 -5.52
C GLN A 109 2.67 -4.81 -4.78
N ILE A 110 2.58 -4.90 -3.46
CA ILE A 110 3.59 -5.59 -2.67
C ILE A 110 3.14 -7.01 -2.31
N TYR A 111 4.09 -7.93 -2.35
CA TYR A 111 3.95 -9.30 -1.89
C TYR A 111 4.81 -9.50 -0.64
N PRO A 112 4.28 -9.27 0.58
CA PRO A 112 5.08 -9.30 1.81
C PRO A 112 5.80 -10.61 2.06
N LYS A 113 5.20 -11.75 1.67
CA LYS A 113 5.81 -13.09 1.78
C LYS A 113 7.12 -13.23 1.00
N PHE A 114 7.30 -12.47 -0.07
CA PHE A 114 8.49 -12.50 -0.93
C PHE A 114 9.37 -11.28 -0.74
N ASN A 115 8.95 -10.34 0.13
CA ASN A 115 9.54 -9.01 0.21
C ASN A 115 9.73 -8.38 -1.18
N LEU A 116 8.72 -8.50 -2.03
CA LEU A 116 8.74 -8.13 -3.44
C LEU A 116 7.67 -7.08 -3.72
N LEU A 117 8.08 -5.95 -4.27
CA LEU A 117 7.23 -4.89 -4.76
C LEU A 117 7.18 -4.94 -6.29
N CYS A 118 6.02 -5.21 -6.84
CA CYS A 118 5.76 -5.17 -8.28
C CYS A 118 5.25 -3.80 -8.69
N VAL A 119 5.85 -3.23 -9.72
CA VAL A 119 5.53 -1.90 -10.23
C VAL A 119 5.20 -1.97 -11.71
N PRO A 120 4.31 -1.11 -12.24
CA PRO A 120 4.10 -1.01 -13.67
C PRO A 120 5.34 -0.45 -14.37
N LEU A 121 5.74 -1.06 -15.48
CA LEU A 121 6.98 -0.73 -16.20
C LEU A 121 7.13 0.76 -16.56
N LEU A 122 6.03 1.40 -16.94
CA LEU A 122 6.04 2.79 -17.40
C LEU A 122 5.87 3.80 -16.28
N GLU A 123 5.36 3.39 -15.12
CA GLU A 123 5.03 4.32 -14.03
C GLU A 123 6.25 4.70 -13.18
N CYS A 124 7.33 3.93 -13.27
CA CYS A 124 8.57 4.22 -12.55
C CYS A 124 9.29 5.51 -13.00
N ASP A 125 8.94 6.01 -14.18
CA ASP A 125 9.55 7.21 -14.75
C ASP A 125 8.69 8.48 -14.52
N PHE A 126 7.54 8.35 -13.86
CA PHE A 126 6.64 9.48 -13.53
C PHE A 126 6.69 9.83 -12.05
N MET A 127 7.25 10.98 -11.73
CA MET A 127 7.42 11.41 -10.32
C MET A 127 6.09 11.55 -9.58
N LEU A 128 5.02 11.92 -10.27
CA LEU A 128 3.70 12.13 -9.65
C LEU A 128 3.06 10.84 -9.11
N HIS A 129 3.49 9.67 -9.59
CA HIS A 129 2.98 8.37 -9.12
C HIS A 129 3.88 7.71 -8.05
N LEU A 130 5.13 8.16 -7.92
CA LEU A 130 6.07 7.57 -6.96
C LEU A 130 5.65 7.68 -5.48
N PRO A 131 4.83 8.68 -5.04
CA PRO A 131 4.31 8.68 -3.67
C PRO A 131 3.51 7.43 -3.29
N ASP A 132 2.89 6.73 -4.26
CA ASP A 132 2.15 5.50 -4.00
C ASP A 132 3.04 4.34 -3.52
N LEU A 133 4.35 4.40 -3.81
CA LEU A 133 5.33 3.45 -3.26
C LEU A 133 5.35 3.45 -1.72
N TYR A 134 5.11 4.60 -1.10
CA TYR A 134 5.09 4.71 0.36
C TYR A 134 3.89 3.98 0.97
N HIS A 135 2.74 3.96 0.28
CA HIS A 135 1.57 3.16 0.67
C HIS A 135 1.93 1.66 0.68
N GLU A 136 2.55 1.19 -0.39
CA GLU A 136 2.94 -0.22 -0.51
C GLU A 136 3.96 -0.65 0.54
N LEU A 137 4.88 0.25 0.92
CA LEU A 137 5.85 -0.01 1.98
C LEU A 137 5.21 -0.20 3.36
N ALA A 138 3.97 0.24 3.57
CA ALA A 138 3.28 0.06 4.84
C ALA A 138 2.67 -1.33 5.01
N HIS A 139 2.28 -2.01 3.93
CA HIS A 139 1.66 -3.34 4.04
C HIS A 139 2.50 -4.36 4.83
N PRO A 140 3.84 -4.49 4.62
CA PRO A 140 4.65 -5.43 5.38
C PRO A 140 4.66 -5.19 6.89
N LEU A 141 4.41 -3.96 7.35
CA LEU A 141 4.39 -3.62 8.79
C LEU A 141 3.30 -4.37 9.57
N PHE A 142 2.22 -4.78 8.88
CA PHE A 142 1.15 -5.57 9.48
C PHE A 142 1.51 -7.05 9.65
N TRP A 143 2.42 -7.57 8.84
CA TRP A 143 2.68 -9.01 8.73
C TRP A 143 3.98 -9.47 9.40
N ALA A 144 4.85 -8.55 9.80
CA ALA A 144 6.09 -8.87 10.50
C ALA A 144 5.83 -9.08 12.01
N GLU A 145 5.09 -10.16 12.33
CA GLU A 145 4.58 -10.43 13.70
C GLU A 145 5.68 -10.63 14.75
N HIS A 146 6.89 -10.97 14.34
CA HIS A 146 8.00 -11.27 15.25
C HIS A 146 9.01 -10.13 15.42
N ASP A 147 8.76 -8.97 14.84
CA ASP A 147 9.62 -7.80 14.98
C ASP A 147 9.11 -6.88 16.08
N ASP A 148 9.78 -6.91 17.22
CA ASP A 148 9.42 -6.09 18.38
C ASP A 148 9.40 -4.58 18.10
N ARG A 149 10.13 -4.13 17.10
CA ARG A 149 10.15 -2.72 16.66
C ARG A 149 8.80 -2.27 16.10
N LEU A 150 8.00 -3.22 15.57
CA LEU A 150 6.69 -2.95 14.97
C LEU A 150 5.53 -3.07 15.95
N LYS A 151 5.77 -3.53 17.18
CA LYS A 151 4.72 -3.62 18.20
C LYS A 151 3.90 -2.33 18.36
N PRO A 152 4.50 -1.13 18.44
CA PRO A 152 3.72 0.10 18.57
C PRO A 152 2.75 0.31 17.39
N PHE A 153 3.17 -0.01 16.17
CA PHE A 153 2.32 0.09 14.98
C PHE A 153 1.14 -0.90 15.05
N GLN A 154 1.43 -2.13 15.37
CA GLN A 154 0.44 -3.22 15.43
C GLN A 154 -0.56 -3.01 16.57
N GLU A 155 -0.10 -2.53 17.72
CA GLU A 155 -0.94 -2.22 18.89
C GLU A 155 -1.90 -1.06 18.59
N GLU A 156 -1.43 0.01 17.95
CA GLU A 156 -2.28 1.14 17.55
C GLU A 156 -3.32 0.69 16.50
N ALA A 157 -2.92 -0.11 15.51
CA ALA A 157 -3.84 -0.65 14.51
C ALA A 157 -4.88 -1.60 15.13
N LYS A 158 -4.51 -2.37 16.14
CA LYS A 158 -5.44 -3.21 16.90
C LYS A 158 -6.39 -2.36 17.74
N THR A 159 -5.86 -1.40 18.51
CA THR A 159 -6.65 -0.49 19.35
C THR A 159 -7.68 0.26 18.53
N PHE A 160 -7.30 0.76 17.36
CA PHE A 160 -8.24 1.39 16.44
C PHE A 160 -9.34 0.41 16.00
N TYR A 161 -9.00 -0.84 15.65
CA TYR A 161 -10.02 -1.82 15.28
C TYR A 161 -10.97 -2.15 16.42
N ASP A 162 -10.49 -2.19 17.66
CA ASP A 162 -11.33 -2.40 18.84
C ASP A 162 -12.35 -1.25 19.01
N ILE A 163 -11.95 0.00 18.72
CA ILE A 163 -12.84 1.17 18.69
C ILE A 163 -13.91 1.01 17.61
N VAL A 164 -13.53 0.64 16.40
CA VAL A 164 -14.45 0.40 15.28
C VAL A 164 -15.43 -0.72 15.62
N SER A 165 -14.93 -1.83 16.15
CA SER A 165 -15.75 -2.98 16.55
C SER A 165 -16.79 -2.58 17.59
N ALA A 166 -16.37 -1.88 18.65
CA ALA A 166 -17.27 -1.40 19.70
C ALA A 166 -18.33 -0.41 19.15
N HIS A 167 -17.96 0.46 18.21
CA HIS A 167 -18.91 1.35 17.57
C HIS A 167 -20.01 0.56 16.83
N PHE A 168 -19.62 -0.36 15.94
CA PHE A 168 -20.61 -1.12 15.17
C PHE A 168 -21.43 -2.09 16.04
N ASP A 169 -20.84 -2.70 17.08
CA ASP A 169 -21.58 -3.54 18.02
C ASP A 169 -22.69 -2.74 18.71
N ARG A 170 -22.43 -1.52 19.12
CA ARG A 170 -23.45 -0.62 19.71
C ARG A 170 -24.55 -0.29 18.70
N VAL A 171 -24.16 0.08 17.45
CA VAL A 171 -25.12 0.42 16.40
C VAL A 171 -26.00 -0.77 16.02
N ILE A 172 -25.42 -1.97 15.92
CA ILE A 172 -26.14 -3.23 15.64
C ILE A 172 -27.16 -3.52 16.75
N LEU A 173 -26.78 -3.40 18.03
CA LEU A 173 -27.67 -3.61 19.15
C LEU A 173 -28.82 -2.60 19.15
N GLU A 174 -28.56 -1.37 18.81
CA GLU A 174 -29.59 -0.32 18.73
C GLU A 174 -30.56 -0.58 17.56
N ASP A 175 -30.05 -0.91 16.39
CA ASP A 175 -30.85 -1.28 15.21
C ASP A 175 -31.76 -2.48 15.49
N GLN A 176 -31.24 -3.53 16.14
CA GLN A 176 -32.01 -4.69 16.53
C GLN A 176 -33.14 -4.38 17.53
N ARG A 177 -32.93 -3.43 18.44
CA ARG A 177 -33.97 -2.97 19.38
C ARG A 177 -35.10 -2.22 18.66
N ILE A 178 -34.75 -1.36 17.69
CA ILE A 178 -35.72 -0.57 16.92
C ILE A 178 -36.54 -1.47 15.99
N HIS A 179 -35.90 -2.41 15.31
CA HIS A 179 -36.50 -3.24 14.27
C HIS A 179 -36.93 -4.65 14.74
N GLN A 180 -37.06 -4.87 16.07
CA GLN A 180 -37.51 -6.14 16.67
C GLN A 180 -36.76 -7.37 16.14
N GLY A 181 -35.45 -7.25 15.97
CA GLY A 181 -34.59 -8.35 15.48
C GLY A 181 -34.44 -8.44 13.97
N GLY A 182 -34.94 -7.44 13.21
CA GLY A 182 -34.77 -7.36 11.74
C GLY A 182 -33.47 -6.65 11.37
N SER A 183 -32.76 -7.28 10.47
CA SER A 183 -31.76 -6.81 9.49
C SER A 183 -30.72 -5.76 9.90
N SER A 184 -29.74 -6.16 10.71
CA SER A 184 -28.45 -5.45 10.89
C SER A 184 -27.39 -5.87 9.84
N HIS A 185 -27.76 -6.55 8.75
CA HIS A 185 -26.81 -7.12 7.78
C HIS A 185 -25.82 -6.13 7.19
N ALA A 186 -26.23 -4.87 6.97
CA ALA A 186 -25.35 -3.85 6.44
C ALA A 186 -24.25 -3.48 7.44
N TYR A 187 -24.59 -3.27 8.71
CA TYR A 187 -23.65 -2.94 9.77
C TYR A 187 -22.66 -4.07 10.04
N GLU A 188 -23.11 -5.33 10.03
CA GLU A 188 -22.24 -6.51 10.14
C GLU A 188 -21.27 -6.61 8.96
N ALA A 189 -21.74 -6.34 7.75
CA ALA A 189 -20.90 -6.31 6.56
C ALA A 189 -19.84 -5.17 6.66
N TRP A 190 -20.25 -3.98 7.11
CA TRP A 190 -19.30 -2.87 7.28
C TRP A 190 -18.29 -3.14 8.39
N LYS A 191 -18.71 -3.66 9.54
CA LYS A 191 -17.79 -4.09 10.60
C LYS A 191 -16.74 -5.09 10.07
N THR A 192 -17.19 -6.07 9.27
CA THR A 192 -16.30 -7.05 8.65
C THR A 192 -15.34 -6.40 7.64
N ASN A 193 -15.83 -5.44 6.86
CA ASN A 193 -14.99 -4.72 5.90
C ASN A 193 -13.98 -3.81 6.59
N TRP A 194 -14.35 -3.15 7.68
CA TRP A 194 -13.44 -2.31 8.46
C TRP A 194 -12.22 -3.07 8.98
N PHE A 195 -12.32 -4.37 9.23
CA PHE A 195 -11.17 -5.21 9.56
C PHE A 195 -10.09 -5.18 8.45
N ARG A 196 -10.50 -5.05 7.18
CA ARG A 196 -9.59 -4.95 6.04
C ARG A 196 -9.28 -3.51 5.70
N TRP A 197 -10.29 -2.63 5.71
CA TRP A 197 -10.14 -1.21 5.39
C TRP A 197 -9.14 -0.50 6.29
N ARG A 198 -9.04 -0.90 7.57
CA ARG A 198 -8.02 -0.33 8.46
C ARG A 198 -6.59 -0.50 7.92
N ILE A 199 -6.31 -1.61 7.22
CA ILE A 199 -4.98 -1.85 6.65
C ILE A 199 -4.70 -0.78 5.59
N GLU A 200 -5.64 -0.56 4.67
CA GLU A 200 -5.53 0.44 3.62
C GLU A 200 -5.44 1.87 4.19
N PHE A 201 -6.27 2.20 5.18
CA PHE A 201 -6.19 3.48 5.86
C PHE A 201 -4.82 3.71 6.53
N PHE A 202 -4.28 2.72 7.21
CA PHE A 202 -2.97 2.84 7.84
C PHE A 202 -1.84 2.91 6.81
N CYS A 203 -1.98 2.26 5.65
CA CYS A 203 -1.06 2.43 4.53
C CYS A 203 -1.13 3.85 3.97
N ASP A 204 -2.33 4.43 3.82
CA ASP A 204 -2.50 5.83 3.43
C ASP A 204 -1.88 6.80 4.45
N ILE A 205 -2.10 6.52 5.75
CA ILE A 205 -1.52 7.33 6.82
C ILE A 205 0.01 7.23 6.81
N PHE A 206 0.56 6.05 6.60
CA PHE A 206 2.01 5.88 6.44
C PHE A 206 2.51 6.69 5.24
N GLY A 207 1.82 6.61 4.10
CA GLY A 207 2.13 7.38 2.90
C GLY A 207 2.12 8.90 3.15
N ILE A 208 1.04 9.44 3.74
CA ILE A 208 0.95 10.88 4.01
C ILE A 208 1.91 11.33 5.10
N CYS A 209 2.19 10.50 6.12
CA CYS A 209 3.15 10.83 7.14
C CYS A 209 4.57 10.93 6.59
N THR A 210 4.97 10.05 5.68
CA THR A 210 6.35 9.91 5.23
C THR A 210 6.65 10.60 3.90
N ALA A 211 5.73 10.56 2.92
CA ALA A 211 5.87 11.31 1.66
C ALA A 211 5.29 12.73 1.74
N GLY A 212 4.53 13.05 2.81
CA GLY A 212 3.93 14.36 2.98
C GLY A 212 2.85 14.68 1.96
N PRO A 213 2.60 15.98 1.66
CA PRO A 213 1.55 16.43 0.77
C PRO A 213 1.56 15.76 -0.61
N ALA A 214 2.71 15.34 -1.10
CA ALA A 214 2.83 14.62 -2.38
C ALA A 214 1.94 13.36 -2.42
N TYR A 215 1.81 12.64 -1.30
CA TYR A 215 0.90 11.50 -1.22
C TYR A 215 -0.58 11.88 -1.35
N GLY A 216 -0.99 12.97 -0.70
CA GLY A 216 -2.37 13.47 -0.81
C GLY A 216 -2.73 13.88 -2.25
N TRP A 217 -1.79 14.50 -2.96
CA TRP A 217 -1.93 14.83 -4.38
C TRP A 217 -1.98 13.58 -5.27
N ALA A 218 -1.12 12.59 -5.00
CA ALA A 218 -1.12 11.32 -5.74
C ALA A 218 -2.46 10.59 -5.57
N HIS A 219 -3.00 10.51 -4.35
CA HIS A 219 -4.30 9.91 -4.10
C HIS A 219 -5.44 10.64 -4.85
N LEU A 220 -5.44 11.98 -4.84
CA LEU A 220 -6.40 12.79 -5.61
C LEU A 220 -6.31 12.46 -7.11
N HIS A 221 -5.10 12.46 -7.66
CA HIS A 221 -4.87 12.18 -9.08
C HIS A 221 -5.29 10.76 -9.45
N LEU A 222 -4.97 9.78 -8.63
CA LEU A 222 -5.36 8.39 -8.83
C LEU A 222 -6.88 8.21 -8.82
N SER A 223 -7.57 8.88 -7.92
CA SER A 223 -9.04 8.88 -7.85
C SER A 223 -9.66 9.49 -9.10
N MET A 224 -9.06 10.58 -9.63
CA MET A 224 -9.48 11.17 -10.92
C MET A 224 -9.25 10.20 -12.10
N LYS A 225 -8.10 9.53 -12.14
CA LYS A 225 -7.73 8.58 -13.19
C LYS A 225 -8.66 7.38 -13.21
N ARG A 226 -9.01 6.83 -12.05
CA ARG A 226 -9.95 5.72 -11.91
C ARG A 226 -11.37 6.12 -12.29
N GLY A 227 -11.76 7.34 -11.99
CA GLY A 227 -13.14 7.81 -12.15
C GLY A 227 -14.11 7.07 -11.23
N GLY A 228 -15.41 7.18 -11.56
CA GLY A 228 -16.45 6.54 -10.75
C GLY A 228 -17.00 7.44 -9.66
N ASN A 229 -17.71 6.82 -8.71
CA ASN A 229 -18.32 7.52 -7.58
C ASN A 229 -17.41 7.43 -6.35
N PRO A 230 -16.76 8.51 -5.89
CA PRO A 230 -15.86 8.49 -4.76
C PRO A 230 -16.55 8.14 -3.43
N PHE A 231 -17.89 8.20 -3.37
CA PHE A 231 -18.70 7.85 -2.21
C PHE A 231 -19.27 6.42 -2.28
N GLU A 232 -18.98 5.69 -3.35
CA GLU A 232 -19.53 4.35 -3.50
C GLU A 232 -19.03 3.42 -2.38
N ILE A 233 -20.00 2.88 -1.62
CA ILE A 233 -19.68 1.93 -0.56
C ILE A 233 -19.59 0.55 -1.19
N PRO A 234 -18.46 -0.14 -1.04
CA PRO A 234 -18.35 -1.49 -1.54
C PRO A 234 -19.39 -2.40 -0.87
N VAL A 235 -20.36 -2.87 -1.66
CA VAL A 235 -21.51 -3.66 -1.17
C VAL A 235 -21.11 -5.11 -0.83
N HIS A 236 -19.97 -5.55 -1.33
CA HIS A 236 -19.53 -6.93 -1.10
C HIS A 236 -18.83 -7.08 0.25
N ALA A 237 -19.24 -8.08 1.04
CA ALA A 237 -18.63 -8.44 2.33
C ALA A 237 -17.12 -8.81 2.26
N LYS A 238 -16.47 -8.61 1.11
CA LYS A 238 -15.06 -8.93 0.86
C LYS A 238 -14.30 -7.78 0.22
N SER A 239 -14.81 -6.54 0.31
CA SER A 239 -14.06 -5.40 -0.17
C SER A 239 -12.77 -5.23 0.64
N THR A 240 -11.64 -5.18 -0.05
CA THR A 240 -10.34 -4.93 0.56
C THR A 240 -10.07 -3.45 0.72
N HIS A 241 -10.62 -2.60 -0.15
CA HIS A 241 -10.36 -1.17 -0.15
C HIS A 241 -11.59 -0.37 0.29
N PRO A 242 -11.41 0.66 1.14
CA PRO A 242 -12.43 1.66 1.40
C PRO A 242 -12.64 2.54 0.17
N ASN A 243 -13.68 3.37 0.17
CA ASN A 243 -13.89 4.31 -0.92
C ASN A 243 -12.89 5.49 -0.88
N ASP A 244 -12.73 6.17 -2.03
CA ASP A 244 -11.73 7.22 -2.20
C ASP A 244 -12.02 8.45 -1.31
N GLU A 245 -13.30 8.76 -1.05
CA GLU A 245 -13.68 9.86 -0.17
C GLU A 245 -13.22 9.61 1.28
N ALA A 246 -13.53 8.43 1.83
CA ALA A 246 -13.12 8.11 3.20
C ALA A 246 -11.60 8.12 3.35
N ARG A 247 -10.86 7.62 2.34
CA ARG A 247 -9.40 7.68 2.29
C ARG A 247 -8.91 9.13 2.28
N MET A 248 -9.48 9.99 1.42
CA MET A 248 -9.13 11.41 1.37
C MET A 248 -9.41 12.11 2.71
N GLN A 249 -10.54 11.83 3.36
CA GLN A 249 -10.84 12.44 4.66
C GLN A 249 -9.79 12.08 5.72
N VAL A 250 -9.35 10.82 5.79
CA VAL A 250 -8.27 10.41 6.68
C VAL A 250 -6.96 11.13 6.35
N ILE A 251 -6.59 11.22 5.07
CA ILE A 251 -5.40 11.96 4.60
C ILE A 251 -5.45 13.43 5.07
N LEU A 252 -6.59 14.10 4.89
CA LEU A 252 -6.78 15.49 5.31
C LEU A 252 -6.72 15.66 6.84
N HIS A 253 -7.25 14.71 7.60
CA HIS A 253 -7.11 14.70 9.07
C HIS A 253 -5.65 14.56 9.50
N VAL A 254 -4.87 13.69 8.86
CA VAL A 254 -3.44 13.52 9.19
C VAL A 254 -2.66 14.79 8.86
N LEU A 255 -2.92 15.45 7.72
CA LEU A 255 -2.28 16.73 7.39
C LEU A 255 -2.55 17.79 8.46
N ASP A 256 -3.78 17.83 9.01
CA ASP A 256 -4.14 18.73 10.11
C ASP A 256 -3.37 18.41 11.39
N LEU A 257 -3.31 17.14 11.77
CA LEU A 257 -2.55 16.69 12.93
C LEU A 257 -1.07 17.02 12.82
N MET A 258 -0.50 16.94 11.61
CA MET A 258 0.89 17.33 11.32
C MET A 258 1.10 18.84 11.16
N LYS A 259 0.03 19.66 11.26
CA LYS A 259 0.05 21.13 11.08
C LYS A 259 0.44 21.58 9.66
N LEU A 260 0.18 20.77 8.67
CA LEU A 260 0.39 21.06 7.25
C LEU A 260 -0.88 21.70 6.63
N ASN A 261 -1.40 22.74 7.28
CA ASN A 261 -2.73 23.28 7.03
C ASN A 261 -2.89 23.93 5.63
N ASP A 262 -1.84 24.52 5.08
CA ASP A 262 -1.91 25.12 3.74
C ASP A 262 -2.05 24.05 2.67
N HIS A 263 -1.28 22.97 2.78
CA HIS A 263 -1.41 21.82 1.89
C HIS A 263 -2.75 21.13 2.04
N LYS A 264 -3.22 20.92 3.28
CA LYS A 264 -4.57 20.38 3.56
C LYS A 264 -5.63 21.19 2.80
N ARG A 265 -5.61 22.53 2.92
CA ARG A 265 -6.57 23.41 2.27
C ARG A 265 -6.52 23.27 0.75
N ALA A 266 -5.32 23.34 0.17
CA ALA A 266 -5.15 23.25 -1.28
C ALA A 266 -5.66 21.91 -1.84
N ILE A 267 -5.37 20.78 -1.16
CA ILE A 267 -5.86 19.46 -1.56
C ILE A 267 -7.37 19.36 -1.40
N ALA A 268 -7.93 19.84 -0.28
CA ALA A 268 -9.36 19.81 -0.01
C ALA A 268 -10.16 20.60 -1.06
N GLU A 269 -9.73 21.81 -1.43
CA GLU A 269 -10.37 22.63 -2.47
C GLU A 269 -10.41 21.91 -3.83
N ARG A 270 -9.33 21.23 -4.20
CA ARG A 270 -9.29 20.45 -5.45
C ARG A 270 -10.18 19.21 -5.37
N TRP A 271 -10.18 18.55 -4.22
CA TRP A 271 -11.03 17.39 -3.98
C TRP A 271 -12.53 17.76 -4.04
N GLU A 272 -12.93 18.87 -3.42
CA GLU A 272 -14.30 19.39 -3.50
C GLU A 272 -14.70 19.73 -4.96
N THR A 273 -13.76 20.32 -5.72
CA THR A 273 -14.00 20.60 -7.15
C THR A 273 -14.27 19.30 -7.93
N LEU A 274 -13.50 18.23 -7.65
CA LEU A 274 -13.72 16.93 -8.27
C LEU A 274 -15.10 16.36 -7.93
N GLN A 275 -15.51 16.45 -6.66
CA GLN A 275 -16.84 15.99 -6.23
C GLN A 275 -17.97 16.73 -6.96
N LEU A 276 -17.84 18.04 -7.15
CA LEU A 276 -18.81 18.84 -7.90
C LEU A 276 -18.91 18.39 -9.37
N ILE A 277 -17.80 18.04 -10.00
CA ILE A 277 -17.78 17.52 -11.38
C ILE A 277 -18.55 16.20 -11.45
N HIS A 278 -18.39 15.31 -10.48
CA HIS A 278 -19.10 14.05 -10.42
C HIS A 278 -20.58 14.18 -10.04
N LYS A 279 -21.04 15.36 -9.57
CA LYS A 279 -22.42 15.61 -9.12
C LYS A 279 -22.92 14.57 -8.11
N ARG A 280 -22.07 14.12 -7.21
CA ARG A 280 -22.37 13.14 -6.18
C ARG A 280 -22.23 13.79 -4.81
N GLU A 281 -23.05 13.34 -3.88
CA GLU A 281 -23.08 13.83 -2.51
C GLU A 281 -22.97 12.66 -1.54
N LYS A 282 -22.48 12.97 -0.33
CA LYS A 282 -22.45 12.03 0.79
C LYS A 282 -23.88 11.77 1.26
N ASP A 283 -24.40 10.60 0.96
CA ASP A 283 -25.71 10.19 1.45
C ASP A 283 -25.64 9.72 2.92
N GLN A 284 -26.79 9.38 3.48
CA GLN A 284 -26.88 8.90 4.85
C GLN A 284 -26.17 7.53 5.01
N VAL A 285 -26.21 6.69 3.98
CA VAL A 285 -25.59 5.36 4.02
C VAL A 285 -24.06 5.49 4.10
N TYR A 286 -23.49 6.45 3.36
CA TYR A 286 -22.06 6.77 3.47
C TYR A 286 -21.68 7.17 4.90
N LYS A 287 -22.45 8.09 5.52
CA LYS A 287 -22.15 8.57 6.88
C LYS A 287 -22.26 7.47 7.94
N LEU A 288 -23.13 6.48 7.71
CA LEU A 288 -23.26 5.31 8.58
C LEU A 288 -22.11 4.31 8.39
N ALA A 289 -21.65 4.11 7.15
CA ALA A 289 -20.54 3.21 6.85
C ALA A 289 -19.17 3.79 7.25
N TYR A 290 -19.03 5.12 7.15
CA TYR A 290 -17.78 5.86 7.47
C TYR A 290 -18.11 7.03 8.43
N PRO A 291 -18.38 6.74 9.71
CA PRO A 291 -18.66 7.77 10.69
C PRO A 291 -17.49 8.75 10.83
N PRO A 292 -17.72 10.08 10.80
CA PRO A 292 -16.65 11.07 10.86
C PRO A 292 -15.71 10.89 12.06
N GLU A 293 -16.29 10.57 13.23
CA GLU A 293 -15.53 10.32 14.45
C GLU A 293 -14.60 9.10 14.35
N ILE A 294 -15.00 8.07 13.58
CA ILE A 294 -14.16 6.90 13.34
C ILE A 294 -13.01 7.24 12.37
N LEU A 295 -13.27 8.05 11.33
CA LEU A 295 -12.22 8.52 10.43
C LEU A 295 -11.19 9.40 11.16
N GLU A 296 -11.64 10.26 12.08
CA GLU A 296 -10.75 11.06 12.93
C GLU A 296 -9.89 10.18 13.85
N GLN A 297 -10.51 9.20 14.53
CA GLN A 297 -9.77 8.23 15.36
C GLN A 297 -8.78 7.41 14.52
N CYS A 298 -9.13 7.05 13.29
CA CYS A 298 -8.23 6.39 12.35
C CYS A 298 -6.95 7.21 12.12
N ALA A 299 -7.10 8.51 11.83
CA ALA A 299 -5.98 9.42 11.61
C ALA A 299 -5.09 9.54 12.86
N ILE A 300 -5.70 9.65 14.06
CA ILE A 300 -4.95 9.77 15.33
C ILE A 300 -4.15 8.51 15.61
N HIS A 301 -4.78 7.33 15.56
CA HIS A 301 -4.11 6.06 15.83
C HIS A 301 -3.08 5.71 14.76
N GLY A 302 -3.37 6.00 13.49
CA GLY A 302 -2.42 5.77 12.41
C GLY A 302 -1.17 6.65 12.51
N LEU A 303 -1.33 7.95 12.83
CA LEU A 303 -0.18 8.83 13.07
C LEU A 303 0.67 8.34 14.25
N ARG A 304 0.03 7.92 15.37
CA ARG A 304 0.74 7.34 16.51
C ARG A 304 1.49 6.07 16.13
N ALA A 305 0.88 5.22 15.31
CA ALA A 305 1.50 4.01 14.80
C ALA A 305 2.80 4.30 14.04
N VAL A 306 2.78 5.27 13.11
CA VAL A 306 3.95 5.65 12.31
C VAL A 306 5.04 6.29 13.18
N VAL A 307 4.66 7.18 14.10
CA VAL A 307 5.61 7.79 15.05
C VAL A 307 6.20 6.73 15.98
N GLY A 308 5.38 5.77 16.43
CA GLY A 308 5.78 4.71 17.36
C GLY A 308 6.86 3.77 16.83
N ILE A 309 6.98 3.62 15.50
CA ILE A 309 8.03 2.83 14.85
C ILE A 309 9.25 3.68 14.42
N ASN A 310 9.31 4.94 14.87
CA ASN A 310 10.40 5.88 14.63
C ASN A 310 10.67 6.21 13.15
N CYS A 311 9.67 6.09 12.29
CA CYS A 311 9.81 6.61 10.92
C CYS A 311 9.88 8.14 10.93
N THR A 312 10.75 8.70 10.06
CA THR A 312 10.84 10.15 9.87
C THR A 312 9.60 10.65 9.15
N ILE A 313 8.82 11.53 9.80
CA ILE A 313 7.58 12.09 9.26
C ILE A 313 7.78 13.45 8.59
N ALA A 314 6.87 13.81 7.69
CA ALA A 314 6.94 14.98 6.80
C ALA A 314 7.36 16.30 7.46
N PRO A 315 6.89 16.69 8.65
CA PRO A 315 7.34 17.93 9.30
C PRO A 315 8.84 17.98 9.63
N HIS A 316 9.48 16.83 9.71
CA HIS A 316 10.91 16.68 10.05
C HIS A 316 11.73 16.15 8.88
N GLN A 317 11.08 15.82 7.75
CA GLN A 317 11.74 15.23 6.60
C GLN A 317 12.57 16.25 5.83
N GLN A 318 13.84 15.91 5.55
CA GLN A 318 14.78 16.72 4.79
C GLN A 318 15.37 15.97 3.59
N GLY A 319 14.90 14.79 3.30
CA GLY A 319 15.38 13.92 2.24
C GLY A 319 15.26 14.54 0.86
N THR A 320 16.13 14.14 -0.03
CA THR A 320 16.16 14.65 -1.41
C THR A 320 14.98 14.13 -2.22
N ILE A 321 14.61 12.86 -2.01
CA ILE A 321 13.45 12.26 -2.69
C ILE A 321 12.17 12.94 -2.21
N PHE A 322 12.01 13.08 -0.89
CA PHE A 322 10.86 13.77 -0.29
C PHE A 322 10.67 15.16 -0.88
N LYS A 323 11.73 15.97 -0.94
CA LYS A 323 11.69 17.32 -1.50
C LYS A 323 11.31 17.30 -2.98
N ALA A 324 11.92 16.40 -3.75
CA ALA A 324 11.64 16.29 -5.18
C ALA A 324 10.18 15.90 -5.47
N LEU A 325 9.62 14.98 -4.71
CA LEU A 325 8.22 14.56 -4.90
C LEU A 325 7.22 15.67 -4.56
N ASN A 326 7.47 16.44 -3.51
CA ASN A 326 6.62 17.56 -3.13
C ASN A 326 6.77 18.73 -4.13
N GLU A 327 8.01 19.05 -4.56
CA GLU A 327 8.27 20.03 -5.62
C GLU A 327 7.60 19.66 -6.94
N ALA A 328 7.58 18.36 -7.30
CA ALA A 328 6.92 17.87 -8.50
C ALA A 328 5.43 18.23 -8.53
N TRP A 329 4.72 18.01 -7.44
CA TRP A 329 3.31 18.32 -7.33
C TRP A 329 3.04 19.83 -7.30
N ASP A 330 3.87 20.59 -6.59
CA ASP A 330 3.76 22.06 -6.57
C ASP A 330 3.95 22.64 -7.97
N LEU A 331 4.95 22.14 -8.72
CA LEU A 331 5.20 22.59 -10.08
C LEU A 331 4.10 22.14 -11.03
N PHE A 332 3.62 20.91 -10.93
CA PHE A 332 2.53 20.40 -11.76
C PHE A 332 1.27 21.27 -11.66
N TRP A 333 0.91 21.73 -10.46
CA TRP A 333 -0.28 22.56 -10.26
C TRP A 333 -0.07 24.04 -10.60
N ASN A 334 1.14 24.57 -10.43
CA ASN A 334 1.39 26.00 -10.57
C ASN A 334 2.01 26.37 -11.91
N ASP A 335 2.79 25.47 -12.54
CA ASP A 335 3.44 25.70 -13.84
C ASP A 335 3.56 24.40 -14.64
N TYR A 336 2.42 23.91 -15.12
CA TYR A 336 2.33 22.68 -15.89
C TYR A 336 3.25 22.67 -17.13
N ASN A 337 3.46 23.83 -17.75
CA ASN A 337 4.28 23.90 -18.98
C ASN A 337 5.75 23.58 -18.71
N SER A 338 6.27 23.97 -17.55
CA SER A 338 7.66 23.72 -17.16
C SER A 338 7.84 22.32 -16.52
N PHE A 339 6.75 21.68 -16.11
CA PHE A 339 6.80 20.43 -15.34
C PHE A 339 7.53 19.29 -16.05
N PHE A 340 7.24 19.03 -17.34
CA PHE A 340 7.81 17.87 -18.05
C PHE A 340 9.31 17.96 -18.22
N GLU A 341 9.85 19.14 -18.57
CA GLU A 341 11.29 19.33 -18.70
C GLU A 341 11.99 19.26 -17.34
N TRP A 342 11.34 19.78 -16.31
CA TRP A 342 11.84 19.71 -14.95
C TRP A 342 11.86 18.26 -14.46
N GLU A 343 10.78 17.50 -14.65
CA GLU A 343 10.66 16.08 -14.25
C GLU A 343 11.78 15.24 -14.86
N GLN A 344 12.01 15.35 -16.18
CA GLN A 344 13.08 14.61 -16.85
C GLN A 344 14.47 14.90 -16.27
N ARG A 345 14.75 16.17 -16.01
CA ARG A 345 16.03 16.58 -15.40
C ARG A 345 16.14 16.04 -13.97
N LYS A 346 15.09 16.19 -13.17
CA LYS A 346 15.07 15.77 -11.77
C LYS A 346 15.17 14.24 -11.65
N MET A 347 14.47 13.48 -12.46
CA MET A 347 14.61 12.02 -12.51
C MET A 347 16.06 11.60 -12.86
N THR A 348 16.68 12.27 -13.82
CA THR A 348 18.10 12.01 -14.17
C THR A 348 19.03 12.35 -13.00
N GLU A 349 18.79 13.42 -12.28
CA GLU A 349 19.55 13.82 -11.09
C GLU A 349 19.44 12.75 -9.99
N LEU A 350 18.23 12.36 -9.64
CA LEU A 350 17.97 11.33 -8.62
C LEU A 350 18.62 10.00 -9.00
N GLN A 351 18.49 9.56 -10.25
CA GLN A 351 19.13 8.34 -10.74
C GLN A 351 20.65 8.35 -10.57
N ARG A 352 21.29 9.48 -10.87
CA ARG A 352 22.77 9.64 -10.69
C ARG A 352 23.19 9.59 -9.21
N MET A 353 22.35 10.05 -8.30
CA MET A 353 22.64 10.00 -6.86
C MET A 353 22.67 8.56 -6.33
N PHE A 354 21.86 7.67 -6.91
CA PHE A 354 21.77 6.27 -6.47
C PHE A 354 22.69 5.31 -7.23
N THR A 355 23.34 5.77 -8.31
CA THR A 355 24.33 4.98 -9.07
C THR A 355 25.75 5.10 -8.53
N ARG A 356 26.00 5.99 -7.60
CA ARG A 356 27.29 6.15 -6.89
C ARG A 356 27.27 5.37 -5.58
#